data_929fcd4f2893254d1af506b50ed1ad26
#
_entry.id   929fcd4f2893254d1af506b50ed1ad26
#
_cell.length_a   1.000
_cell.length_b   1.000
_cell.length_c   1.000
_cell.angle_alpha   90.00
_cell.angle_beta   90.00
_cell.angle_gamma   90.00
#
_symmetry.space_group_name_H-M   'P 1'
#
loop_
_entity.id
_entity.type
_entity.pdbx_description
1 polymer ?
#
loop_
_entity_poly.entity_id
_entity_poly.type
_entity_poly.pdbx_seq_one_letter_code
_entity_poly.pdbx_strand_id
1 'polypeptide(L)'
;MTKQKKWFKRIGLALLALVLVLAAAVGGYVGWLQSGYYRIPDGETMEITTPQLEPLAPGQEYTALTYNIGFGAYGPDYSFFMDTGTMADGTPVQGKWGKARNRESVLANTRGALETIAAQDADFLLLQEVDVKADRSHQVDQSAMLKDGLPGYGAVFACNFHTRYLLYPFHDPHGAVNAGLLTLSRYCIDEAVRRSYPVDESFFVKFTDLDRCFAQLRIPVEGGGELVLINSHMSAYDEGGTVRARQLEMLCGVMREEYEKGNYVIVGGDFNHALGEGMAEAFESGQQLPGWVAQLADADLPEGFSIQRAENQFQTPTCRTADLPWEPWVNYTTVLDGFIVSDNVSATAENIDTNFAYSDHNPVKLTFRLGQAAE
;
A
#
# COMPACT_ATOMS: atom_id res chain seq x y z
N MET A 1 -30.50 -12.85 56.92
CA MET A 1 -29.61 -12.07 56.02
C MET A 1 -29.84 -10.58 56.28
N THR A 2 -28.82 -9.84 56.69
CA THR A 2 -28.91 -8.39 56.95
C THR A 2 -29.22 -7.65 55.64
N LYS A 3 -29.91 -6.49 55.72
CA LYS A 3 -30.21 -5.62 54.55
C LYS A 3 -28.99 -5.39 53.67
N GLN A 4 -27.81 -5.28 54.28
CA GLN A 4 -26.51 -5.07 53.64
C GLN A 4 -26.08 -6.28 52.78
N LYS A 5 -26.27 -7.54 53.25
CA LYS A 5 -25.97 -8.74 52.44
C LYS A 5 -26.89 -8.87 51.22
N LYS A 6 -28.16 -8.44 51.33
CA LYS A 6 -29.08 -8.41 50.17
C LYS A 6 -28.69 -7.35 49.14
N TRP A 7 -28.19 -6.20 49.58
CA TRP A 7 -27.73 -5.12 48.73
C TRP A 7 -26.47 -5.52 47.91
N PHE A 8 -25.45 -6.08 48.59
CA PHE A 8 -24.25 -6.60 47.90
C PHE A 8 -24.60 -7.72 46.89
N LYS A 9 -25.52 -8.61 47.22
CA LYS A 9 -25.98 -9.65 46.28
C LYS A 9 -26.66 -9.06 45.05
N ARG A 10 -27.44 -7.99 45.18
CA ARG A 10 -28.08 -7.30 44.06
C ARG A 10 -27.04 -6.59 43.16
N ILE A 11 -26.05 -5.92 43.76
CA ILE A 11 -24.93 -5.31 42.99
C ILE A 11 -24.17 -6.40 42.25
N GLY A 12 -23.81 -7.50 42.93
CA GLY A 12 -23.11 -8.60 42.26
C GLY A 12 -23.89 -9.20 41.07
N LEU A 13 -25.20 -9.36 41.21
CA LEU A 13 -26.07 -9.81 40.13
C LEU A 13 -26.17 -8.77 38.98
N ALA A 14 -26.23 -7.50 39.31
CA ALA A 14 -26.26 -6.43 38.29
C ALA A 14 -24.92 -6.34 37.53
N LEU A 15 -23.80 -6.45 38.22
CA LEU A 15 -22.46 -6.52 37.57
C LEU A 15 -22.30 -7.76 36.69
N LEU A 16 -22.77 -8.92 37.19
CA LEU A 16 -22.74 -10.14 36.37
C LEU A 16 -23.64 -10.00 35.14
N ALA A 17 -24.83 -9.44 35.27
CA ALA A 17 -25.72 -9.19 34.14
C ALA A 17 -25.07 -8.22 33.12
N LEU A 18 -24.41 -7.16 33.59
CA LEU A 18 -23.68 -6.22 32.73
C LEU A 18 -22.56 -6.94 31.97
N VAL A 19 -21.75 -7.75 32.66
CA VAL A 19 -20.66 -8.52 32.02
C VAL A 19 -21.22 -9.47 30.97
N LEU A 20 -22.34 -10.17 31.25
CA LEU A 20 -22.97 -11.07 30.28
C LEU A 20 -23.52 -10.31 29.06
N VAL A 21 -24.12 -9.14 29.26
CA VAL A 21 -24.58 -8.28 28.14
C VAL A 21 -23.43 -7.80 27.30
N LEU A 22 -22.32 -7.35 27.90
CA LEU A 22 -21.12 -6.94 27.19
C LEU A 22 -20.49 -8.13 26.42
N ALA A 23 -20.39 -9.30 27.05
CA ALA A 23 -19.89 -10.50 26.40
C ALA A 23 -20.76 -10.91 25.20
N ALA A 24 -22.10 -10.83 25.36
CA ALA A 24 -23.03 -11.09 24.26
C ALA A 24 -22.92 -10.07 23.13
N ALA A 25 -22.73 -8.79 23.45
CA ALA A 25 -22.52 -7.74 22.44
C ALA A 25 -21.20 -7.93 21.66
N VAL A 26 -20.10 -8.21 22.36
CA VAL A 26 -18.80 -8.50 21.74
C VAL A 26 -18.87 -9.78 20.91
N GLY A 27 -19.45 -10.87 21.47
CA GLY A 27 -19.63 -12.12 20.74
C GLY A 27 -20.52 -11.97 19.51
N GLY A 28 -21.59 -11.18 19.61
CA GLY A 28 -22.47 -10.85 18.49
C GLY A 28 -21.74 -10.05 17.40
N TYR A 29 -20.94 -9.05 17.78
CA TYR A 29 -20.13 -8.27 16.86
C TYR A 29 -19.07 -9.11 16.13
N VAL A 30 -18.32 -9.94 16.89
CA VAL A 30 -17.32 -10.85 16.31
C VAL A 30 -17.98 -11.89 15.38
N GLY A 31 -19.14 -12.43 15.80
CA GLY A 31 -19.92 -13.35 14.96
C GLY A 31 -20.43 -12.70 13.68
N TRP A 32 -20.83 -11.43 13.75
CA TRP A 32 -21.24 -10.66 12.58
C TRP A 32 -20.05 -10.37 11.65
N LEU A 33 -18.88 -9.99 12.17
CA LEU A 33 -17.65 -9.85 11.37
C LEU A 33 -17.30 -11.16 10.69
N GLN A 34 -17.29 -12.27 11.46
CA GLN A 34 -16.97 -13.61 10.94
C GLN A 34 -17.94 -14.04 9.84
N SER A 35 -19.23 -13.73 9.94
CA SER A 35 -20.22 -14.11 8.91
C SER A 35 -20.04 -13.41 7.56
N GLY A 36 -19.29 -12.33 7.52
CA GLY A 36 -18.97 -11.59 6.30
C GLY A 36 -17.52 -11.62 5.92
N TYR A 37 -16.72 -12.30 6.71
CA TYR A 37 -15.30 -12.46 6.41
C TYR A 37 -15.10 -13.47 5.28
N TYR A 38 -14.30 -13.11 4.30
CA TYR A 38 -13.77 -13.99 3.26
C TYR A 38 -12.36 -13.53 2.88
N ARG A 39 -11.56 -14.41 2.31
CA ARG A 39 -10.29 -14.08 1.66
C ARG A 39 -10.51 -14.12 0.15
N ILE A 40 -9.94 -13.15 -0.53
CA ILE A 40 -9.92 -13.14 -1.99
C ILE A 40 -8.93 -14.23 -2.45
N PRO A 41 -9.34 -15.18 -3.31
CA PRO A 41 -8.46 -16.26 -3.76
C PRO A 41 -7.20 -15.75 -4.48
N ASP A 42 -6.10 -16.51 -4.39
CA ASP A 42 -4.94 -16.29 -5.26
C ASP A 42 -5.27 -16.65 -6.71
N GLY A 43 -4.71 -15.91 -7.66
CA GLY A 43 -4.91 -16.16 -9.07
C GLY A 43 -6.25 -15.65 -9.61
N GLU A 44 -6.94 -14.72 -8.92
CA GLU A 44 -8.17 -14.13 -9.41
C GLU A 44 -7.91 -13.24 -10.63
N THR A 45 -8.57 -13.55 -11.76
CA THR A 45 -8.53 -12.70 -12.95
C THR A 45 -9.29 -11.40 -12.69
N MET A 46 -8.65 -10.28 -12.99
CA MET A 46 -9.22 -8.95 -12.78
C MET A 46 -9.87 -8.41 -14.05
N GLU A 47 -10.90 -7.58 -13.88
CA GLU A 47 -11.51 -6.86 -14.99
C GLU A 47 -10.54 -5.80 -15.52
N ILE A 48 -10.34 -5.81 -16.82
CA ILE A 48 -9.54 -4.83 -17.54
C ILE A 48 -10.49 -3.88 -18.26
N THR A 49 -10.47 -2.61 -17.83
CA THR A 49 -11.22 -1.55 -18.52
C THR A 49 -10.29 -0.90 -19.53
N THR A 50 -10.34 -1.32 -20.79
CA THR A 50 -9.43 -0.76 -21.79
C THR A 50 -10.18 -0.11 -22.96
N PRO A 51 -9.71 1.07 -23.45
CA PRO A 51 -9.77 1.40 -24.86
C PRO A 51 -8.88 0.43 -25.66
N GLN A 52 -9.05 0.33 -26.98
CA GLN A 52 -8.09 -0.40 -27.83
C GLN A 52 -6.76 0.36 -27.81
N LEU A 53 -5.74 -0.26 -27.22
CA LEU A 53 -4.40 0.29 -27.05
C LEU A 53 -3.39 -0.56 -27.82
N GLU A 54 -2.25 0.04 -28.16
CA GLU A 54 -1.18 -0.62 -28.91
C GLU A 54 -0.28 -1.45 -27.96
N PRO A 55 0.41 -2.48 -28.48
CA PRO A 55 1.48 -3.18 -27.77
C PRO A 55 2.72 -2.30 -27.59
N LEU A 56 3.66 -2.73 -26.75
CA LEU A 56 4.95 -2.07 -26.58
C LEU A 56 5.91 -2.37 -27.75
N ALA A 57 6.69 -1.38 -28.17
CA ALA A 57 7.76 -1.56 -29.13
C ALA A 57 9.12 -1.68 -28.44
N PRO A 58 9.96 -2.70 -28.73
CA PRO A 58 11.29 -2.82 -28.16
C PRO A 58 12.18 -1.60 -28.51
N GLY A 59 13.01 -1.18 -27.56
CA GLY A 59 13.95 -0.06 -27.72
C GLY A 59 13.32 1.34 -27.62
N GLN A 60 11.99 1.44 -27.58
CA GLN A 60 11.31 2.69 -27.26
C GLN A 60 11.44 2.99 -25.76
N GLU A 61 11.46 4.27 -25.42
CA GLU A 61 11.45 4.74 -24.03
C GLU A 61 10.03 4.86 -23.51
N TYR A 62 9.83 4.33 -22.30
CA TYR A 62 8.58 4.33 -21.56
C TYR A 62 8.77 4.86 -20.15
N THR A 63 7.68 5.24 -19.52
CA THR A 63 7.68 5.75 -18.15
C THR A 63 6.65 5.04 -17.28
N ALA A 64 7.03 4.74 -16.04
CA ALA A 64 6.12 4.26 -15.02
C ALA A 64 6.19 5.15 -13.78
N LEU A 65 5.08 5.28 -13.06
CA LEU A 65 5.01 6.01 -11.79
C LEU A 65 4.40 5.11 -10.75
N THR A 66 5.02 4.97 -9.58
CA THR A 66 4.38 4.39 -8.40
C THR A 66 4.06 5.47 -7.37
N TYR A 67 2.88 5.38 -6.73
CA TYR A 67 2.46 6.31 -5.71
C TYR A 67 1.44 5.69 -4.75
N ASN A 68 1.80 5.55 -3.47
CA ASN A 68 0.85 5.29 -2.40
C ASN A 68 0.13 6.60 -2.05
N ILE A 69 -1.17 6.70 -2.32
CA ILE A 69 -1.96 7.94 -2.12
C ILE A 69 -2.59 8.05 -0.72
N GLY A 70 -2.27 7.12 0.20
CA GLY A 70 -2.66 7.17 1.61
C GLY A 70 -4.17 7.35 1.82
N PHE A 71 -5.02 6.69 1.02
CA PHE A 71 -6.49 6.85 1.00
C PHE A 71 -6.97 8.32 1.13
N GLY A 72 -6.14 9.27 0.69
CA GLY A 72 -6.43 10.72 0.73
C GLY A 72 -6.48 11.32 2.14
N ALA A 73 -6.00 10.63 3.16
CA ALA A 73 -6.03 11.12 4.54
C ALA A 73 -4.80 11.95 4.92
N TYR A 74 -3.61 11.57 4.44
CA TYR A 74 -2.32 11.97 4.98
C TYR A 74 -1.82 13.35 4.50
N GLY A 75 -2.69 14.36 4.54
CA GLY A 75 -2.21 15.73 4.48
C GLY A 75 -1.23 16.05 5.63
N PRO A 76 -0.51 17.18 5.57
CA PRO A 76 0.54 17.49 6.55
C PRO A 76 0.07 17.58 8.01
N ASP A 77 -1.20 17.88 8.26
CA ASP A 77 -1.80 17.98 9.60
C ASP A 77 -2.40 16.67 10.13
N TYR A 78 -2.22 15.57 9.40
CA TYR A 78 -2.78 14.26 9.76
C TYR A 78 -1.75 13.37 10.47
N SER A 79 -2.24 12.55 11.41
CA SER A 79 -1.48 11.45 12.01
C SER A 79 -2.40 10.24 12.22
N PHE A 80 -1.88 9.03 11.98
CA PHE A 80 -2.66 7.80 11.97
C PHE A 80 -2.57 7.06 13.31
N PHE A 81 -3.68 6.66 13.89
CA PHE A 81 -3.78 6.11 15.26
C PHE A 81 -2.97 4.83 15.50
N MET A 82 -2.67 4.05 14.45
CA MET A 82 -1.86 2.85 14.56
C MET A 82 -0.35 3.14 14.53
N ASP A 83 0.04 4.30 14.02
CA ASP A 83 1.44 4.66 13.95
C ASP A 83 1.95 5.12 15.30
N THR A 84 3.03 4.50 15.72
CA THR A 84 3.72 4.79 16.98
C THR A 84 5.20 5.00 16.71
N GLY A 85 5.82 5.91 17.44
CA GLY A 85 7.23 6.21 17.34
C GLY A 85 7.83 6.61 18.67
N THR A 86 9.11 6.92 18.64
CA THR A 86 9.85 7.41 19.80
C THR A 86 10.73 8.56 19.34
N MET A 87 10.64 9.70 20.03
CA MET A 87 11.51 10.83 19.77
C MET A 87 12.95 10.51 20.16
N ALA A 88 13.92 11.27 19.65
CA ALA A 88 15.34 11.07 19.95
C ALA A 88 15.65 11.14 21.45
N ASP A 89 14.86 11.89 22.22
CA ASP A 89 14.98 12.00 23.69
C ASP A 89 14.31 10.83 24.46
N GLY A 90 13.71 9.86 23.76
CA GLY A 90 12.99 8.73 24.33
C GLY A 90 11.51 8.97 24.61
N THR A 91 10.96 10.12 24.26
CA THR A 91 9.52 10.41 24.42
C THR A 91 8.70 9.59 23.44
N PRO A 92 7.73 8.76 23.89
CA PRO A 92 6.85 8.02 22.99
C PRO A 92 5.84 8.95 22.33
N VAL A 93 5.55 8.71 21.06
CA VAL A 93 4.54 9.42 20.26
C VAL A 93 3.59 8.44 19.59
N GLN A 94 2.35 8.87 19.34
CA GLN A 94 1.34 8.06 18.69
C GLN A 94 0.40 8.95 17.87
N GLY A 95 0.04 8.48 16.71
CA GLY A 95 -0.94 9.12 15.85
C GLY A 95 -2.36 9.10 16.44
N LYS A 96 -3.24 9.90 15.85
CA LYS A 96 -4.49 10.29 16.49
C LYS A 96 -5.75 9.77 15.79
N TRP A 97 -5.79 9.79 14.45
CA TRP A 97 -7.04 9.67 13.70
C TRP A 97 -7.23 8.26 13.13
N GLY A 98 -8.45 7.73 13.25
CA GLY A 98 -8.85 6.45 12.65
C GLY A 98 -9.29 6.57 11.20
N LYS A 99 -9.62 7.78 10.73
CA LYS A 99 -10.03 8.14 9.36
C LYS A 99 -9.52 9.51 8.99
N ALA A 100 -9.66 9.86 7.71
CA ALA A 100 -9.37 11.20 7.23
C ALA A 100 -10.16 12.26 8.03
N ARG A 101 -9.60 13.45 8.15
CA ARG A 101 -10.15 14.54 8.97
C ARG A 101 -11.59 14.92 8.59
N ASN A 102 -11.87 14.95 7.30
CA ASN A 102 -13.18 15.23 6.73
C ASN A 102 -13.18 14.91 5.22
N ARG A 103 -14.35 14.96 4.59
CA ARG A 103 -14.51 14.67 3.17
C ARG A 103 -13.78 15.67 2.28
N GLU A 104 -13.72 16.92 2.68
CA GLU A 104 -13.05 18.01 1.94
C GLU A 104 -11.54 17.77 1.86
N SER A 105 -10.91 17.32 2.96
CA SER A 105 -9.48 16.97 2.97
C SER A 105 -9.19 15.77 2.05
N VAL A 106 -10.02 14.73 2.06
CA VAL A 106 -9.88 13.59 1.14
C VAL A 106 -9.95 14.05 -0.32
N LEU A 107 -10.95 14.88 -0.66
CA LEU A 107 -11.10 15.40 -2.01
C LEU A 107 -9.91 16.29 -2.42
N ALA A 108 -9.39 17.11 -1.51
CA ALA A 108 -8.24 17.98 -1.77
C ALA A 108 -6.97 17.15 -1.99
N ASN A 109 -6.68 16.20 -1.10
CA ASN A 109 -5.50 15.34 -1.21
C ASN A 109 -5.58 14.45 -2.45
N THR A 110 -6.74 13.84 -2.75
CA THR A 110 -6.91 13.02 -3.96
C THR A 110 -6.73 13.84 -5.24
N ARG A 111 -7.21 15.09 -5.28
CA ARG A 111 -6.97 16.00 -6.42
C ARG A 111 -5.51 16.40 -6.54
N GLY A 112 -4.85 16.72 -5.42
CA GLY A 112 -3.43 17.05 -5.43
C GLY A 112 -2.56 15.86 -5.87
N ALA A 113 -2.89 14.64 -5.44
CA ALA A 113 -2.25 13.42 -5.93
C ALA A 113 -2.49 13.23 -7.44
N LEU A 114 -3.73 13.41 -7.92
CA LEU A 114 -4.08 13.35 -9.35
C LEU A 114 -3.30 14.39 -10.16
N GLU A 115 -3.22 15.63 -9.72
CA GLU A 115 -2.46 16.70 -10.38
C GLU A 115 -0.96 16.37 -10.43
N THR A 116 -0.41 15.82 -9.34
CA THR A 116 0.97 15.35 -9.27
C THR A 116 1.22 14.23 -10.29
N ILE A 117 0.33 13.21 -10.34
CA ILE A 117 0.40 12.10 -11.28
C ILE A 117 0.32 12.61 -12.73
N ALA A 118 -0.67 13.46 -13.04
CA ALA A 118 -0.88 13.99 -14.38
C ALA A 118 0.33 14.81 -14.88
N ALA A 119 1.00 15.56 -13.98
CA ALA A 119 2.20 16.33 -14.30
C ALA A 119 3.39 15.46 -14.71
N GLN A 120 3.43 14.18 -14.31
CA GLN A 120 4.51 13.26 -14.68
C GLN A 120 4.32 12.64 -16.07
N ASP A 121 3.13 12.68 -16.62
CA ASP A 121 2.77 12.17 -17.95
C ASP A 121 3.28 10.74 -18.22
N ALA A 122 3.19 9.88 -17.19
CA ALA A 122 3.75 8.53 -17.24
C ALA A 122 2.82 7.57 -18.02
N ASP A 123 3.41 6.59 -18.71
CA ASP A 123 2.70 5.58 -19.50
C ASP A 123 1.99 4.55 -18.61
N PHE A 124 2.57 4.25 -17.46
CA PHE A 124 2.04 3.31 -16.49
C PHE A 124 1.96 3.95 -15.11
N LEU A 125 0.85 3.72 -14.41
CA LEU A 125 0.63 4.24 -13.06
C LEU A 125 0.30 3.08 -12.12
N LEU A 126 1.10 2.93 -11.06
CA LEU A 126 0.96 1.89 -10.04
C LEU A 126 0.59 2.58 -8.73
N LEU A 127 -0.70 2.61 -8.40
CA LEU A 127 -1.22 3.36 -7.27
C LEU A 127 -1.63 2.42 -6.14
N GLN A 128 -1.27 2.75 -4.90
CA GLN A 128 -1.60 1.99 -3.71
C GLN A 128 -2.52 2.81 -2.80
N GLU A 129 -3.22 2.13 -1.89
CA GLU A 129 -4.19 2.70 -0.95
C GLU A 129 -5.29 3.52 -1.62
N VAL A 130 -5.81 3.02 -2.73
CA VAL A 130 -6.92 3.65 -3.46
C VAL A 130 -8.24 3.14 -2.90
N ASP A 131 -8.98 4.00 -2.20
CA ASP A 131 -10.29 3.66 -1.64
C ASP A 131 -11.43 3.75 -2.66
N VAL A 132 -12.37 2.80 -2.52
CA VAL A 132 -13.65 2.79 -3.25
C VAL A 132 -14.79 2.89 -2.24
N LYS A 133 -15.26 4.11 -1.95
CA LYS A 133 -16.37 4.39 -1.02
C LYS A 133 -16.18 3.80 0.38
N ALA A 134 -15.00 3.96 0.97
CA ALA A 134 -14.72 3.54 2.34
C ALA A 134 -15.13 4.59 3.38
N ASP A 135 -15.47 4.14 4.60
CA ASP A 135 -15.80 5.07 5.71
C ASP A 135 -14.59 5.91 6.12
N ARG A 136 -13.38 5.33 6.08
CA ARG A 136 -12.14 6.03 6.44
C ARG A 136 -11.81 7.20 5.51
N SER A 137 -12.28 7.16 4.28
CA SER A 137 -12.16 8.23 3.27
C SER A 137 -13.50 8.95 2.99
N HIS A 138 -14.44 8.93 3.95
CA HIS A 138 -15.73 9.63 3.87
C HIS A 138 -16.52 9.33 2.59
N GLN A 139 -16.53 8.06 2.16
CA GLN A 139 -17.26 7.57 0.99
C GLN A 139 -16.84 8.23 -0.33
N VAL A 140 -15.61 8.77 -0.41
CA VAL A 140 -15.05 9.26 -1.66
C VAL A 140 -14.60 8.08 -2.52
N ASP A 141 -15.05 8.02 -3.76
CA ASP A 141 -14.60 7.04 -4.73
C ASP A 141 -13.34 7.54 -5.43
N GLN A 142 -12.17 7.26 -4.82
CA GLN A 142 -10.89 7.71 -5.35
C GLN A 142 -10.53 7.01 -6.66
N SER A 143 -10.88 5.73 -6.81
CA SER A 143 -10.67 4.98 -8.05
C SER A 143 -11.42 5.63 -9.22
N ALA A 144 -12.68 6.03 -9.03
CA ALA A 144 -13.43 6.75 -10.04
C ALA A 144 -12.80 8.11 -10.35
N MET A 145 -12.44 8.89 -9.32
CA MET A 145 -11.81 10.21 -9.50
C MET A 145 -10.52 10.16 -10.31
N LEU A 146 -9.66 9.17 -10.04
CA LEU A 146 -8.39 8.99 -10.74
C LEU A 146 -8.61 8.57 -12.19
N LYS A 147 -9.50 7.60 -12.45
CA LYS A 147 -9.85 7.16 -13.80
C LYS A 147 -10.48 8.27 -14.65
N ASP A 148 -11.40 9.03 -14.06
CA ASP A 148 -12.06 10.15 -14.75
C ASP A 148 -11.10 11.30 -15.03
N GLY A 149 -10.14 11.54 -14.14
CA GLY A 149 -9.12 12.56 -14.29
C GLY A 149 -7.96 12.21 -15.23
N LEU A 150 -7.82 10.94 -15.61
CA LEU A 150 -6.76 10.40 -16.46
C LEU A 150 -7.37 9.66 -17.68
N PRO A 151 -8.02 10.37 -18.59
CA PRO A 151 -8.63 9.75 -19.76
C PRO A 151 -7.55 9.16 -20.68
N GLY A 152 -7.88 8.05 -21.34
CA GLY A 152 -6.98 7.38 -22.29
C GLY A 152 -6.15 6.25 -21.69
N TYR A 153 -6.25 6.00 -20.39
CA TYR A 153 -5.65 4.81 -19.78
C TYR A 153 -6.64 3.65 -19.69
N GLY A 154 -6.15 2.44 -19.90
CA GLY A 154 -6.77 1.23 -19.41
C GLY A 154 -6.60 1.12 -17.90
N ALA A 155 -7.52 0.44 -17.20
CA ALA A 155 -7.51 0.36 -15.75
C ALA A 155 -7.75 -1.05 -15.25
N VAL A 156 -7.00 -1.43 -14.19
CA VAL A 156 -7.17 -2.66 -13.42
C VAL A 156 -7.20 -2.31 -11.95
N PHE A 157 -8.14 -2.88 -11.19
CA PHE A 157 -8.23 -2.69 -9.75
C PHE A 157 -8.15 -4.02 -9.01
N ALA A 158 -7.15 -4.15 -8.14
CA ALA A 158 -6.96 -5.31 -7.26
C ALA A 158 -7.35 -4.92 -5.83
N CYS A 159 -8.48 -5.42 -5.34
CA CYS A 159 -8.88 -5.22 -3.95
C CYS A 159 -7.86 -5.88 -3.02
N ASN A 160 -7.33 -5.13 -2.05
CA ASN A 160 -6.40 -5.64 -1.04
C ASN A 160 -6.80 -5.30 0.40
N PHE A 161 -7.92 -4.64 0.59
CA PHE A 161 -8.50 -4.39 1.91
C PHE A 161 -10.02 -4.24 1.81
N HIS A 162 -10.73 -5.19 2.39
CA HIS A 162 -12.17 -5.11 2.55
C HIS A 162 -12.56 -5.53 3.96
N THR A 163 -13.43 -4.76 4.60
CA THR A 163 -13.98 -5.09 5.91
C THR A 163 -15.39 -4.53 6.07
N ARG A 164 -16.24 -5.23 6.83
CA ARG A 164 -17.62 -4.79 7.05
C ARG A 164 -17.71 -3.52 7.87
N TYR A 165 -17.03 -3.47 9.00
CA TYR A 165 -16.97 -2.28 9.86
C TYR A 165 -16.02 -2.51 11.04
N LEU A 166 -14.95 -1.75 11.12
CA LEU A 166 -14.02 -1.77 12.24
C LEU A 166 -14.42 -0.70 13.25
N LEU A 167 -14.83 -1.14 14.45
CA LEU A 167 -15.23 -0.25 15.54
C LEU A 167 -14.06 0.48 16.21
N TYR A 168 -12.84 0.08 15.95
CA TYR A 168 -11.66 0.66 16.56
C TYR A 168 -11.00 1.68 15.63
N PRO A 169 -10.46 2.79 16.16
CA PRO A 169 -10.54 3.27 17.55
C PRO A 169 -11.97 3.73 17.91
N PHE A 170 -12.42 3.46 19.14
CA PHE A 170 -13.83 3.68 19.53
C PHE A 170 -14.33 5.12 19.44
N HIS A 171 -13.42 6.09 19.54
CA HIS A 171 -13.76 7.52 19.43
C HIS A 171 -13.82 8.02 17.98
N ASP A 172 -13.20 7.29 17.04
CA ASP A 172 -13.14 7.61 15.60
C ASP A 172 -13.04 6.30 14.79
N PRO A 173 -14.12 5.48 14.74
CA PRO A 173 -14.07 4.15 14.13
C PRO A 173 -13.62 4.18 12.69
N HIS A 174 -12.68 3.30 12.33
CA HIS A 174 -12.18 3.16 10.96
C HIS A 174 -13.28 2.83 9.95
N GLY A 175 -14.30 2.08 10.40
CA GLY A 175 -15.51 1.81 9.63
C GLY A 175 -15.39 0.70 8.62
N ALA A 176 -16.27 0.70 7.63
CA ALA A 176 -16.24 -0.21 6.49
C ALA A 176 -15.20 0.28 5.47
N VAL A 177 -14.40 -0.65 4.95
CA VAL A 177 -13.37 -0.33 3.96
C VAL A 177 -13.54 -1.20 2.72
N ASN A 178 -13.32 -0.60 1.56
CA ASN A 178 -13.06 -1.25 0.29
C ASN A 178 -11.96 -0.46 -0.40
N ALA A 179 -10.76 -1.04 -0.50
CA ALA A 179 -9.56 -0.40 -0.98
C ALA A 179 -8.67 -1.37 -1.75
N GLY A 180 -7.78 -0.84 -2.57
CA GLY A 180 -6.92 -1.69 -3.38
C GLY A 180 -5.78 -0.97 -4.07
N LEU A 181 -5.20 -1.71 -5.00
CA LEU A 181 -4.20 -1.26 -5.94
C LEU A 181 -4.91 -0.88 -7.25
N LEU A 182 -4.68 0.32 -7.73
CA LEU A 182 -5.15 0.76 -9.05
C LEU A 182 -3.96 0.84 -9.99
N THR A 183 -3.98 0.06 -11.07
CA THR A 183 -2.97 0.15 -12.12
C THR A 183 -3.61 0.72 -13.37
N LEU A 184 -2.97 1.74 -13.95
CA LEU A 184 -3.42 2.39 -15.17
C LEU A 184 -2.33 2.25 -16.25
N SER A 185 -2.72 2.01 -17.50
CA SER A 185 -1.82 1.81 -18.64
C SER A 185 -2.31 2.53 -19.89
N ARG A 186 -1.41 3.20 -20.59
CA ARG A 186 -1.65 3.72 -21.96
C ARG A 186 -1.47 2.64 -23.03
N TYR A 187 -0.98 1.46 -22.65
CA TYR A 187 -0.74 0.34 -23.55
C TYR A 187 -1.69 -0.81 -23.27
N CYS A 188 -1.81 -1.72 -24.24
CA CYS A 188 -2.66 -2.88 -24.15
C CYS A 188 -2.32 -3.74 -22.93
N ILE A 189 -3.34 -4.18 -22.21
CA ILE A 189 -3.20 -5.17 -21.13
C ILE A 189 -3.94 -6.41 -21.60
N ASP A 190 -3.21 -7.50 -21.84
CA ASP A 190 -3.80 -8.75 -22.31
C ASP A 190 -4.39 -9.59 -21.18
N GLU A 191 -3.72 -9.58 -20.03
CA GLU A 191 -4.13 -10.31 -18.84
C GLU A 191 -3.80 -9.52 -17.58
N ALA A 192 -4.67 -9.63 -16.59
CA ALA A 192 -4.44 -9.06 -15.27
C ALA A 192 -4.91 -10.05 -14.19
N VAL A 193 -4.00 -10.41 -13.29
CA VAL A 193 -4.23 -11.40 -12.24
C VAL A 193 -3.85 -10.80 -10.88
N ARG A 194 -4.78 -10.93 -9.92
CA ARG A 194 -4.50 -10.64 -8.52
C ARG A 194 -3.79 -11.82 -7.87
N ARG A 195 -2.64 -11.58 -7.28
CA ARG A 195 -1.85 -12.58 -6.55
C ARG A 195 -1.87 -12.26 -5.05
N SER A 196 -2.42 -13.19 -4.27
CA SER A 196 -2.58 -13.02 -2.82
C SER A 196 -1.28 -13.26 -2.09
N TYR A 197 -0.77 -12.25 -1.38
CA TYR A 197 0.36 -12.45 -0.50
C TYR A 197 0.01 -13.30 0.74
N PRO A 198 0.97 -14.07 1.29
CA PRO A 198 0.85 -14.63 2.63
C PRO A 198 0.62 -13.52 3.65
N VAL A 199 -0.32 -13.72 4.57
CA VAL A 199 -0.67 -12.79 5.65
C VAL A 199 -0.81 -13.54 6.97
N ASP A 200 -0.99 -12.82 8.09
CA ASP A 200 -1.32 -13.44 9.37
C ASP A 200 -2.80 -13.89 9.37
N GLU A 201 -3.01 -15.20 9.53
CA GLU A 201 -4.34 -15.81 9.56
C GLU A 201 -4.90 -15.97 10.99
N SER A 202 -4.23 -15.42 12.00
CA SER A 202 -4.70 -15.49 13.38
C SER A 202 -6.11 -14.89 13.53
N PHE A 203 -6.92 -15.47 14.43
CA PHE A 203 -8.36 -15.22 14.45
C PHE A 203 -8.74 -13.73 14.59
N PHE A 204 -7.99 -12.95 15.37
CA PHE A 204 -8.29 -11.54 15.57
C PHE A 204 -7.67 -10.65 14.50
N VAL A 205 -6.43 -10.94 14.09
CA VAL A 205 -5.69 -10.16 13.10
C VAL A 205 -6.38 -10.17 11.74
N LYS A 206 -6.92 -11.30 11.31
CA LYS A 206 -7.60 -11.45 10.02
C LYS A 206 -8.76 -10.46 9.76
N PHE A 207 -9.35 -9.86 10.80
CA PHE A 207 -10.43 -8.87 10.65
C PHE A 207 -9.92 -7.45 10.48
N THR A 208 -8.67 -7.20 10.87
CA THR A 208 -8.06 -5.86 10.92
C THR A 208 -6.91 -5.68 9.95
N ASP A 209 -6.29 -6.80 9.53
CA ASP A 209 -5.21 -6.79 8.55
C ASP A 209 -5.74 -6.80 7.11
N LEU A 210 -4.94 -6.27 6.20
CA LEU A 210 -5.25 -6.21 4.77
C LEU A 210 -5.09 -7.60 4.13
N ASP A 211 -5.92 -7.85 3.10
CA ASP A 211 -5.71 -8.94 2.15
C ASP A 211 -4.60 -8.56 1.15
N ARG A 212 -3.37 -8.39 1.69
CA ARG A 212 -2.21 -7.97 0.91
C ARG A 212 -2.08 -8.76 -0.38
N CYS A 213 -1.81 -8.07 -1.46
CA CYS A 213 -1.66 -8.66 -2.78
C CYS A 213 -0.72 -7.84 -3.66
N PHE A 214 -0.40 -8.39 -4.81
CA PHE A 214 0.08 -7.62 -5.95
C PHE A 214 -0.82 -7.87 -7.16
N ALA A 215 -0.88 -6.87 -8.04
CA ALA A 215 -1.51 -6.97 -9.35
C ALA A 215 -0.43 -7.30 -10.38
N GLN A 216 -0.55 -8.44 -11.05
CA GLN A 216 0.34 -8.88 -12.13
C GLN A 216 -0.36 -8.65 -13.46
N LEU A 217 0.19 -7.79 -14.31
CA LEU A 217 -0.34 -7.45 -15.62
C LEU A 217 0.60 -7.96 -16.71
N ARG A 218 0.03 -8.49 -17.81
CA ARG A 218 0.76 -8.88 -19.01
C ARG A 218 0.49 -7.87 -20.11
N ILE A 219 1.55 -7.27 -20.61
CA ILE A 219 1.53 -6.24 -21.63
C ILE A 219 2.31 -6.76 -22.82
N PRO A 220 1.66 -6.98 -23.99
CA PRO A 220 2.32 -7.56 -25.15
C PRO A 220 3.42 -6.64 -25.69
N VAL A 221 4.50 -7.25 -26.18
CA VAL A 221 5.63 -6.56 -26.82
C VAL A 221 5.70 -6.99 -28.29
N GLU A 222 5.87 -6.03 -29.19
CA GLU A 222 6.04 -6.30 -30.63
C GLU A 222 7.26 -7.21 -30.88
N GLY A 223 7.06 -8.22 -31.72
CA GLY A 223 8.13 -9.19 -32.00
C GLY A 223 8.16 -10.39 -31.07
N GLY A 224 7.34 -10.40 -30.04
CA GLY A 224 7.16 -11.50 -29.09
C GLY A 224 7.69 -11.18 -27.67
N GLY A 225 7.25 -11.98 -26.69
CA GLY A 225 7.48 -11.72 -25.27
C GLY A 225 6.46 -10.74 -24.68
N GLU A 226 6.56 -10.52 -23.40
CA GLU A 226 5.65 -9.66 -22.63
C GLU A 226 6.45 -8.82 -21.63
N LEU A 227 5.94 -7.63 -21.34
CA LEU A 227 6.28 -6.94 -20.11
C LEU A 227 5.31 -7.44 -19.01
N VAL A 228 5.85 -8.09 -18.01
CA VAL A 228 5.13 -8.42 -16.77
C VAL A 228 5.30 -7.26 -15.80
N LEU A 229 4.25 -6.42 -15.72
CA LEU A 229 4.22 -5.26 -14.83
C LEU A 229 3.49 -5.64 -13.54
N ILE A 230 4.15 -5.44 -12.41
CA ILE A 230 3.62 -5.81 -11.10
C ILE A 230 3.46 -4.57 -10.24
N ASN A 231 2.22 -4.31 -9.78
CA ASN A 231 1.92 -3.30 -8.76
C ASN A 231 1.81 -3.99 -7.40
N SER A 232 2.74 -3.70 -6.49
CA SER A 232 2.89 -4.38 -5.20
C SER A 232 2.61 -3.44 -4.03
N HIS A 233 2.00 -3.99 -2.96
CA HIS A 233 1.94 -3.33 -1.66
C HIS A 233 2.11 -4.38 -0.56
N MET A 234 3.32 -4.45 0.02
CA MET A 234 3.69 -5.41 1.06
C MET A 234 3.20 -4.98 2.44
N SER A 235 3.25 -5.88 3.41
CA SER A 235 2.80 -5.61 4.78
C SER A 235 3.66 -4.56 5.48
N ALA A 236 3.01 -3.58 6.14
CA ALA A 236 3.66 -2.54 6.93
C ALA A 236 3.98 -3.02 8.36
N TYR A 237 2.97 -3.55 9.05
CA TYR A 237 3.03 -3.92 10.47
C TYR A 237 3.33 -5.42 10.59
N ASP A 238 4.62 -5.78 10.60
CA ASP A 238 5.08 -7.17 10.73
C ASP A 238 6.20 -7.23 11.77
N GLU A 239 5.82 -7.39 13.03
CA GLU A 239 6.77 -7.52 14.12
C GLU A 239 7.61 -8.80 13.93
N GLY A 240 8.91 -8.64 13.73
CA GLY A 240 9.85 -9.73 13.43
C GLY A 240 10.01 -10.07 11.95
N GLY A 241 9.30 -9.43 11.02
CA GLY A 241 9.54 -9.51 9.56
C GLY A 241 9.20 -10.84 8.89
N THR A 242 8.53 -11.76 9.60
CA THR A 242 8.29 -13.14 9.09
C THR A 242 7.23 -13.17 7.98
N VAL A 243 6.22 -12.32 8.03
CA VAL A 243 5.19 -12.21 6.99
C VAL A 243 5.80 -11.59 5.75
N ARG A 244 6.53 -10.48 5.90
CA ARG A 244 7.23 -9.78 4.79
C ARG A 244 8.25 -10.68 4.10
N ALA A 245 9.00 -11.49 4.83
CA ALA A 245 9.93 -12.45 4.24
C ALA A 245 9.23 -13.47 3.33
N ARG A 246 8.07 -14.00 3.75
CA ARG A 246 7.26 -14.91 2.91
C ARG A 246 6.64 -14.20 1.72
N GLN A 247 6.25 -12.94 1.87
CA GLN A 247 5.75 -12.11 0.77
C GLN A 247 6.83 -11.87 -0.28
N LEU A 248 8.04 -11.51 0.16
CA LEU A 248 9.19 -11.32 -0.71
C LEU A 248 9.57 -12.64 -1.43
N GLU A 249 9.59 -13.76 -0.72
CA GLU A 249 9.86 -15.08 -1.31
C GLU A 249 8.87 -15.41 -2.44
N MET A 250 7.57 -15.17 -2.22
CA MET A 250 6.53 -15.35 -3.23
C MET A 250 6.74 -14.44 -4.43
N LEU A 251 6.99 -13.15 -4.21
CA LEU A 251 7.24 -12.16 -5.26
C LEU A 251 8.46 -12.55 -6.08
N CYS A 252 9.58 -12.87 -5.43
CA CYS A 252 10.82 -13.34 -6.07
C CYS A 252 10.60 -14.62 -6.88
N GLY A 253 9.73 -15.52 -6.41
CA GLY A 253 9.35 -16.73 -7.15
C GLY A 253 8.67 -16.39 -8.48
N VAL A 254 7.69 -15.48 -8.47
CA VAL A 254 6.99 -15.02 -9.68
C VAL A 254 7.94 -14.27 -10.61
N MET A 255 8.77 -13.37 -10.08
CA MET A 255 9.76 -12.62 -10.87
C MET A 255 10.68 -13.58 -11.63
N ARG A 256 11.25 -14.58 -10.95
CA ARG A 256 12.13 -15.58 -11.56
C ARG A 256 11.42 -16.39 -12.64
N GLU A 257 10.21 -16.90 -12.31
CA GLU A 257 9.41 -17.69 -13.26
C GLU A 257 9.12 -16.92 -14.57
N GLU A 258 8.78 -15.65 -14.47
CA GLU A 258 8.50 -14.83 -15.66
C GLU A 258 9.75 -14.48 -16.43
N TYR A 259 10.85 -14.20 -15.73
CA TYR A 259 12.14 -13.92 -16.37
C TYR A 259 12.71 -15.16 -17.10
N GLU A 260 12.57 -16.37 -16.50
CA GLU A 260 12.96 -17.62 -17.15
C GLU A 260 12.15 -17.95 -18.42
N LYS A 261 10.95 -17.41 -18.57
CA LYS A 261 10.14 -17.47 -19.81
C LYS A 261 10.64 -16.49 -20.88
N GLY A 262 11.61 -15.65 -20.57
CA GLY A 262 12.13 -14.61 -21.45
C GLY A 262 11.35 -13.30 -21.43
N ASN A 263 10.44 -13.13 -20.46
CA ASN A 263 9.68 -11.91 -20.28
C ASN A 263 10.53 -10.78 -19.67
N TYR A 264 10.13 -9.54 -19.90
CA TYR A 264 10.60 -8.38 -19.16
C TYR A 264 9.80 -8.26 -17.87
N VAL A 265 10.45 -7.99 -16.74
CA VAL A 265 9.76 -7.88 -15.46
C VAL A 265 10.07 -6.55 -14.78
N ILE A 266 9.01 -5.81 -14.44
CA ILE A 266 9.09 -4.59 -13.65
C ILE A 266 8.12 -4.73 -12.48
N VAL A 267 8.63 -4.62 -11.26
CA VAL A 267 7.84 -4.54 -10.04
C VAL A 267 7.96 -3.13 -9.50
N GLY A 268 6.83 -2.45 -9.34
CA GLY A 268 6.78 -1.15 -8.68
C GLY A 268 5.77 -1.16 -7.54
N GLY A 269 5.96 -0.31 -6.55
CA GLY A 269 5.02 -0.20 -5.46
C GLY A 269 5.63 0.28 -4.15
N ASP A 270 4.85 0.10 -3.10
CA ASP A 270 5.26 0.27 -1.71
C ASP A 270 5.70 -1.09 -1.15
N PHE A 271 6.99 -1.23 -0.94
CA PHE A 271 7.58 -2.48 -0.44
C PHE A 271 7.57 -2.57 1.09
N ASN A 272 7.26 -1.47 1.79
CA ASN A 272 7.36 -1.37 3.26
C ASN A 272 8.73 -1.84 3.81
N HIS A 273 9.77 -1.69 3.00
CA HIS A 273 11.18 -1.95 3.30
C HIS A 273 12.01 -0.76 2.85
N ALA A 274 13.00 -0.38 3.62
CA ALA A 274 14.01 0.59 3.19
C ALA A 274 14.76 0.03 1.98
N LEU A 275 14.62 0.65 0.81
CA LEU A 275 15.11 0.15 -0.48
C LEU A 275 16.59 0.50 -0.69
N GLY A 276 17.45 -0.45 -0.51
CA GLY A 276 18.89 -0.32 -0.66
C GLY A 276 19.65 -0.22 0.65
N GLU A 277 20.96 -0.49 0.58
CA GLU A 277 21.85 -0.44 1.75
C GLU A 277 21.93 0.97 2.34
N GLY A 278 21.82 1.08 3.66
CA GLY A 278 21.94 2.33 4.41
C GLY A 278 20.74 3.26 4.30
N MET A 279 19.68 2.89 3.58
CA MET A 279 18.53 3.77 3.34
C MET A 279 17.69 3.98 4.61
N ALA A 280 17.70 3.02 5.54
CA ALA A 280 17.01 3.16 6.82
C ALA A 280 17.52 4.32 7.69
N GLU A 281 18.77 4.74 7.50
CA GLU A 281 19.42 5.81 8.28
C GLU A 281 19.86 6.99 7.37
N ALA A 282 19.32 7.07 6.15
CA ALA A 282 19.80 8.03 5.15
C ALA A 282 19.40 9.49 5.44
N PHE A 283 18.33 9.71 6.21
CA PHE A 283 17.78 11.02 6.46
C PHE A 283 17.83 11.41 7.94
N GLU A 284 18.13 12.68 8.20
CA GLU A 284 18.09 13.23 9.56
C GLU A 284 16.64 13.25 10.10
N SER A 285 16.48 12.90 11.37
CA SER A 285 15.18 12.81 12.04
C SER A 285 15.27 13.19 13.51
N GLY A 286 14.21 13.83 14.01
CA GLY A 286 13.99 14.02 15.46
C GLY A 286 13.47 12.76 16.17
N GLN A 287 13.21 11.68 15.44
CA GLN A 287 12.76 10.39 15.95
C GLN A 287 13.87 9.33 15.90
N GLN A 288 13.77 8.34 16.78
CA GLN A 288 14.58 7.13 16.68
C GLN A 288 14.16 6.30 15.48
N LEU A 289 15.05 5.45 14.95
CA LEU A 289 14.74 4.49 13.92
C LEU A 289 13.57 3.60 14.36
N PRO A 290 12.43 3.60 13.62
CA PRO A 290 11.28 2.79 13.99
C PRO A 290 11.58 1.29 13.91
N GLY A 291 11.10 0.52 14.89
CA GLY A 291 11.36 -0.93 14.96
C GLY A 291 10.74 -1.76 13.84
N TRP A 292 9.83 -1.19 13.07
CA TRP A 292 9.22 -1.85 11.90
C TRP A 292 10.06 -1.73 10.62
N VAL A 293 11.04 -0.83 10.56
CA VAL A 293 11.87 -0.64 9.38
C VAL A 293 12.75 -1.86 9.17
N ALA A 294 12.55 -2.53 8.05
CA ALA A 294 13.40 -3.58 7.54
C ALA A 294 14.05 -3.10 6.24
N GLN A 295 15.21 -3.61 5.90
CA GLN A 295 15.92 -3.29 4.67
C GLN A 295 15.66 -4.35 3.61
N LEU A 296 15.55 -3.93 2.35
CA LEU A 296 15.59 -4.77 1.16
C LEU A 296 16.78 -4.36 0.31
N ALA A 297 17.67 -5.28 0.02
CA ALA A 297 18.86 -5.05 -0.79
C ALA A 297 18.87 -5.94 -2.05
N ASP A 298 19.72 -5.64 -3.02
CA ASP A 298 19.87 -6.45 -4.24
C ASP A 298 20.23 -7.90 -3.93
N ALA A 299 20.93 -8.15 -2.81
CA ALA A 299 21.29 -9.51 -2.37
C ALA A 299 20.08 -10.37 -1.95
N ASP A 300 18.93 -9.75 -1.66
CA ASP A 300 17.68 -10.43 -1.30
C ASP A 300 16.87 -10.80 -2.54
N LEU A 301 17.27 -10.33 -3.73
CA LEU A 301 16.56 -10.53 -4.98
C LEU A 301 17.11 -11.73 -5.77
N PRO A 302 16.32 -12.32 -6.69
CA PRO A 302 16.83 -13.34 -7.60
C PRO A 302 17.95 -12.80 -8.51
N GLU A 303 18.80 -13.70 -9.00
CA GLU A 303 19.78 -13.38 -10.04
C GLU A 303 19.08 -12.77 -11.27
N GLY A 304 19.68 -11.74 -11.86
CA GLY A 304 19.11 -10.99 -12.99
C GLY A 304 18.12 -9.88 -12.57
N PHE A 305 18.00 -9.58 -11.28
CA PHE A 305 17.16 -8.48 -10.80
C PHE A 305 17.92 -7.49 -9.92
N SER A 306 17.50 -6.22 -9.98
CA SER A 306 18.07 -5.18 -9.13
C SER A 306 17.02 -4.14 -8.71
N ILE A 307 17.23 -3.53 -7.56
CA ILE A 307 16.49 -2.34 -7.13
C ILE A 307 16.95 -1.17 -8.01
N GLN A 308 16.01 -0.55 -8.70
CA GLN A 308 16.31 0.65 -9.47
C GLN A 308 16.39 1.85 -8.54
N ARG A 309 17.60 2.20 -8.14
CA ARG A 309 17.85 3.33 -7.22
C ARG A 309 17.58 4.66 -7.91
N ALA A 310 16.78 5.52 -7.26
CA ALA A 310 16.53 6.85 -7.77
C ALA A 310 17.82 7.71 -7.70
N GLU A 311 18.06 8.53 -8.72
CA GLU A 311 19.24 9.41 -8.78
C GLU A 311 19.34 10.37 -7.60
N ASN A 312 18.17 10.75 -7.04
CA ASN A 312 18.03 11.66 -5.91
C ASN A 312 17.59 10.94 -4.60
N GLN A 313 17.82 9.62 -4.47
CA GLN A 313 17.33 8.82 -3.34
C GLN A 313 17.83 9.29 -1.96
N PHE A 314 18.97 9.97 -1.88
CA PHE A 314 19.52 10.53 -0.63
C PHE A 314 19.10 11.97 -0.37
N GLN A 315 18.31 12.58 -1.25
CA GLN A 315 17.81 13.95 -1.14
C GLN A 315 16.29 13.98 -0.92
N THR A 316 15.58 13.05 -1.55
CA THR A 316 14.11 13.00 -1.54
C THR A 316 13.63 11.67 -0.98
N PRO A 317 13.17 11.60 0.26
CA PRO A 317 12.54 10.39 0.82
C PRO A 317 11.20 10.11 0.15
N THR A 318 10.79 8.84 0.11
CA THR A 318 9.48 8.48 -0.43
C THR A 318 8.42 8.23 0.63
N CYS A 319 8.79 8.03 1.88
CA CYS A 319 7.85 7.82 2.97
C CYS A 319 8.26 8.57 4.24
N ARG A 320 7.26 9.02 5.01
CA ARG A 320 7.41 9.58 6.34
C ARG A 320 6.57 8.80 7.36
N THR A 321 6.96 8.84 8.64
CA THR A 321 6.07 8.40 9.73
C THR A 321 4.84 9.31 9.82
N ALA A 322 3.71 8.72 10.20
CA ALA A 322 2.46 9.43 10.43
C ALA A 322 1.96 9.32 11.88
N ASP A 323 2.85 9.07 12.82
CA ASP A 323 2.60 9.12 14.26
C ASP A 323 2.49 10.56 14.80
N LEU A 324 3.00 11.53 14.04
CA LEU A 324 2.87 12.98 14.23
C LEU A 324 2.42 13.66 12.95
N PRO A 325 1.84 14.89 13.01
CA PRO A 325 1.74 15.77 11.86
C PRO A 325 3.10 15.97 11.19
N TRP A 326 3.11 16.19 9.89
CA TRP A 326 4.34 16.35 9.13
C TRP A 326 5.09 17.63 9.54
N GLU A 327 6.32 17.46 9.92
CA GLU A 327 7.28 18.53 10.16
C GLU A 327 8.66 18.06 9.69
N PRO A 328 9.29 18.78 8.73
CA PRO A 328 10.62 18.44 8.23
C PRO A 328 11.62 18.30 9.38
N TRP A 329 12.50 17.28 9.30
CA TRP A 329 13.55 16.98 10.28
C TRP A 329 13.02 16.43 11.63
N VAL A 330 11.71 16.44 11.85
CA VAL A 330 11.07 15.87 13.05
C VAL A 330 10.62 14.43 12.79
N ASN A 331 9.77 14.22 11.77
CA ASN A 331 9.34 12.86 11.44
C ASN A 331 10.49 12.03 10.85
N TYR A 332 10.50 10.75 11.18
CA TYR A 332 11.37 9.80 10.48
C TYR A 332 10.93 9.67 9.01
N THR A 333 11.92 9.67 8.12
CA THR A 333 11.70 9.50 6.67
C THR A 333 12.69 8.49 6.09
N THR A 334 12.27 7.81 5.03
CA THR A 334 13.10 6.83 4.30
C THR A 334 12.56 6.62 2.89
N VAL A 335 13.18 5.73 2.11
CA VAL A 335 12.70 5.33 0.78
C VAL A 335 12.10 3.92 0.88
N LEU A 336 10.78 3.79 0.79
CA LEU A 336 10.04 2.52 0.80
C LEU A 336 9.42 2.19 -0.54
N ASP A 337 9.22 3.20 -1.38
CA ASP A 337 8.59 3.11 -2.70
C ASP A 337 9.67 3.10 -3.77
N GLY A 338 9.45 2.34 -4.84
CA GLY A 338 10.39 2.26 -5.93
C GLY A 338 10.10 1.15 -6.91
N PHE A 339 11.14 0.73 -7.61
CA PHE A 339 11.04 -0.30 -8.64
C PHE A 339 12.16 -1.35 -8.51
N ILE A 340 11.80 -2.60 -8.82
CA ILE A 340 12.73 -3.70 -9.07
C ILE A 340 12.57 -4.07 -10.54
N VAL A 341 13.69 -4.22 -11.26
CA VAL A 341 13.68 -4.51 -12.70
C VAL A 341 14.54 -5.73 -13.01
N SER A 342 14.15 -6.48 -14.04
CA SER A 342 15.01 -7.52 -14.63
C SER A 342 16.13 -6.91 -15.48
N ASP A 343 17.25 -7.59 -15.65
CA ASP A 343 18.44 -7.08 -16.33
C ASP A 343 18.28 -6.88 -17.84
N ASN A 344 17.22 -7.45 -18.45
CA ASN A 344 16.79 -7.18 -19.82
C ASN A 344 16.00 -5.86 -19.96
N VAL A 345 15.78 -5.13 -18.85
CA VAL A 345 15.18 -3.79 -18.81
C VAL A 345 16.25 -2.77 -18.42
N SER A 346 16.53 -1.79 -19.28
CA SER A 346 17.39 -0.65 -18.94
C SER A 346 16.54 0.47 -18.36
N ALA A 347 16.85 0.95 -17.15
CA ALA A 347 16.00 1.91 -16.46
C ALA A 347 16.80 2.93 -15.63
N THR A 348 16.18 4.10 -15.37
CA THR A 348 16.57 5.10 -14.38
C THR A 348 15.36 5.50 -13.56
N ALA A 349 15.55 5.91 -12.30
CA ALA A 349 14.48 6.33 -11.42
C ALA A 349 14.72 7.70 -10.79
N GLU A 350 13.64 8.38 -10.43
CA GLU A 350 13.64 9.67 -9.74
C GLU A 350 12.49 9.72 -8.72
N ASN A 351 12.78 10.15 -7.49
CA ASN A 351 11.79 10.43 -6.46
C ASN A 351 11.22 11.82 -6.68
N ILE A 352 9.88 11.95 -6.73
CA ILE A 352 9.19 13.21 -6.98
C ILE A 352 8.82 13.83 -5.63
N ASP A 353 9.48 14.93 -5.28
CA ASP A 353 9.21 15.62 -4.01
C ASP A 353 7.90 16.40 -4.07
N THR A 354 6.91 15.98 -3.30
CA THR A 354 5.66 16.71 -3.05
C THR A 354 5.68 17.42 -1.70
N ASN A 355 6.78 17.32 -0.96
CA ASN A 355 6.86 17.71 0.45
C ASN A 355 5.76 17.05 1.30
N PHE A 356 5.37 15.84 0.94
CA PHE A 356 4.28 15.08 1.59
C PHE A 356 2.96 15.86 1.70
N ALA A 357 2.66 16.67 0.69
CA ALA A 357 1.50 17.57 0.73
C ALA A 357 0.16 16.83 0.67
N TYR A 358 0.10 15.65 0.05
CA TYR A 358 -1.14 14.94 -0.26
C TYR A 358 -1.20 13.51 0.25
N SER A 359 -0.06 12.94 0.65
CA SER A 359 0.12 11.60 1.19
C SER A 359 1.31 11.61 2.16
N ASP A 360 1.44 10.58 2.97
CA ASP A 360 2.66 10.25 3.72
C ASP A 360 3.74 9.59 2.84
N HIS A 361 3.44 9.43 1.55
CA HIS A 361 4.38 9.00 0.54
C HIS A 361 4.61 10.07 -0.53
N ASN A 362 5.76 10.00 -1.17
CA ASN A 362 6.15 10.71 -2.38
C ASN A 362 6.20 9.72 -3.56
N PRO A 363 5.77 10.11 -4.77
CA PRO A 363 5.82 9.21 -5.92
C PRO A 363 7.25 8.99 -6.42
N VAL A 364 7.44 7.83 -7.07
CA VAL A 364 8.70 7.50 -7.77
C VAL A 364 8.41 7.29 -9.25
N LYS A 365 9.19 7.94 -10.11
CA LYS A 365 9.12 7.80 -11.55
C LYS A 365 10.25 6.92 -12.04
N LEU A 366 9.93 5.96 -12.90
CA LEU A 366 10.85 5.12 -13.65
C LEU A 366 10.81 5.52 -15.13
N THR A 367 11.96 5.71 -15.76
CA THR A 367 12.12 5.78 -17.22
C THR A 367 12.83 4.52 -17.65
N PHE A 368 12.28 3.78 -18.61
CA PHE A 368 12.82 2.48 -18.98
C PHE A 368 12.72 2.18 -20.49
N ARG A 369 13.55 1.23 -20.93
CA ARG A 369 13.53 0.64 -22.28
C ARG A 369 13.62 -0.87 -22.16
N LEU A 370 12.81 -1.57 -22.94
CA LEU A 370 12.92 -3.01 -23.10
C LEU A 370 14.10 -3.33 -24.01
N GLY A 371 14.99 -4.22 -23.58
CA GLY A 371 16.11 -4.67 -24.39
C GLY A 371 15.62 -5.30 -25.69
N GLN A 372 16.46 -5.32 -26.73
CA GLN A 372 16.16 -6.11 -27.92
C GLN A 372 16.26 -7.58 -27.55
N ALA A 373 15.28 -8.39 -28.00
CA ALA A 373 15.38 -9.83 -27.89
C ALA A 373 16.74 -10.28 -28.46
N ALA A 374 17.47 -11.09 -27.72
CA ALA A 374 18.69 -11.71 -28.26
C ALA A 374 18.29 -12.53 -29.49
N GLU A 375 18.89 -12.22 -30.66
CA GLU A 375 18.71 -12.97 -31.91
C GLU A 375 19.13 -14.44 -31.77
#